data_4b44afde23f09e8ef0e3b15c1c29cfa1
#
_entry.id   4b44afde23f09e8ef0e3b15c1c29cfa1
#
_cell.length_a   1.000
_cell.length_b   1.000
_cell.length_c   1.000
_cell.angle_alpha   90.00
_cell.angle_beta   90.00
_cell.angle_gamma   90.00
#
_symmetry.space_group_name_H-M   'P 1'
#
loop_
_entity.id
_entity.type
_entity.pdbx_description
1 polymer ?
#
loop_
_entity_poly.entity_id
_entity_poly.type
_entity_poly.pdbx_seq_one_letter_code
_entity_poly.pdbx_strand_id
1 'polypeptide(L)'
;EEQYACLLFTDIHTEECRDKICKVMDNMCEKYKLLCCLSGSFNEIELIDKKRFMCQKALEIAHEQEPDKRSFREEDYYVQIVCSCALPYIGHARYLERELTELASEDEAKETKFYETLKQYLLVGNNVSMAAKKMFIHRNTMIYRLSKINEILGVDINEPGIAHKILIS
;
A
#
# COMPACT_ATOMS: atom_id res chain seq x y z
N GLU A 1 12.69 -21.37 9.28
CA GLU A 1 11.28 -21.34 9.75
C GLU A 1 11.06 -20.00 10.42
N GLU A 2 10.14 -19.21 9.88
CA GLU A 2 9.73 -17.95 10.52
C GLU A 2 8.87 -18.30 11.74
N GLN A 3 9.23 -17.75 12.89
CA GLN A 3 8.49 -17.95 14.12
C GLN A 3 7.62 -16.74 14.40
N TYR A 4 6.31 -16.95 14.53
CA TYR A 4 5.35 -15.93 14.87
C TYR A 4 4.91 -16.07 16.32
N ALA A 5 4.82 -14.96 17.04
CA ALA A 5 4.18 -14.87 18.34
C ALA A 5 2.95 -13.97 18.24
N CYS A 6 1.84 -14.40 18.85
CA CYS A 6 0.62 -13.60 18.95
C CYS A 6 0.49 -13.12 20.40
N LEU A 7 0.37 -11.81 20.60
CA LEU A 7 0.11 -11.20 21.89
C LEU A 7 -1.29 -10.62 21.89
N LEU A 8 -2.09 -10.95 22.89
CA LEU A 8 -3.42 -10.42 23.09
C LEU A 8 -3.38 -9.36 24.20
N PHE A 9 -3.80 -8.14 23.87
CA PHE A 9 -3.96 -7.06 24.84
C PHE A 9 -5.45 -6.92 25.14
N THR A 10 -5.80 -6.93 26.43
CA THR A 10 -7.18 -6.72 26.90
C THR A 10 -7.30 -5.32 27.53
N ASP A 11 -8.54 -4.87 27.68
CA ASP A 11 -8.87 -3.60 28.35
C ASP A 11 -8.29 -2.32 27.67
N ILE A 12 -8.12 -2.37 26.36
CA ILE A 12 -7.72 -1.19 25.57
C ILE A 12 -8.99 -0.44 25.18
N HIS A 13 -9.39 0.54 25.98
CA HIS A 13 -10.63 1.27 25.76
C HIS A 13 -10.45 2.65 25.12
N THR A 14 -9.22 3.12 24.93
CA THR A 14 -8.94 4.48 24.41
C THR A 14 -7.85 4.46 23.34
N GLU A 15 -7.94 5.40 22.40
CA GLU A 15 -6.87 5.68 21.41
C GLU A 15 -5.53 5.96 22.10
N GLU A 16 -5.54 6.66 23.22
CA GLU A 16 -4.32 6.98 23.99
C GLU A 16 -3.60 5.72 24.49
N CYS A 17 -4.35 4.71 24.97
CA CYS A 17 -3.77 3.41 25.35
C CYS A 17 -3.17 2.70 24.15
N ARG A 18 -3.85 2.75 23.01
CA ARG A 18 -3.40 2.17 21.74
C ARG A 18 -2.08 2.81 21.27
N ASP A 19 -1.99 4.13 21.31
CA ASP A 19 -0.77 4.87 20.95
C ASP A 19 0.41 4.56 21.88
N LYS A 20 0.16 4.37 23.17
CA LYS A 20 1.19 3.93 24.12
C LYS A 20 1.71 2.54 23.77
N ILE A 21 0.84 1.59 23.44
CA ILE A 21 1.22 0.24 23.00
C ILE A 21 2.05 0.32 21.72
N CYS A 22 1.62 1.09 20.73
CA CYS A 22 2.37 1.27 19.49
C CYS A 22 3.79 1.75 19.77
N LYS A 23 3.98 2.79 20.59
CA LYS A 23 5.31 3.31 20.95
C LYS A 23 6.19 2.28 21.66
N VAL A 24 5.61 1.48 22.55
CA VAL A 24 6.35 0.39 23.23
C VAL A 24 6.77 -0.67 22.22
N MET A 25 5.88 -1.05 21.32
CA MET A 25 6.15 -2.03 20.26
C MET A 25 7.22 -1.53 19.30
N ASP A 26 7.16 -0.26 18.87
CA ASP A 26 8.18 0.36 18.02
C ASP A 26 9.57 0.24 18.65
N ASN A 27 9.71 0.64 19.92
CA ASN A 27 10.96 0.55 20.65
C ASN A 27 11.48 -0.89 20.79
N MET A 28 10.58 -1.86 21.02
CA MET A 28 10.95 -3.28 21.08
C MET A 28 11.39 -3.81 19.71
N CYS A 29 10.68 -3.46 18.66
CA CYS A 29 10.99 -3.87 17.30
C CYS A 29 12.36 -3.34 16.86
N GLU A 30 12.67 -2.09 17.15
CA GLU A 30 13.99 -1.51 16.87
C GLU A 30 15.11 -2.20 17.67
N LYS A 31 14.89 -2.35 18.98
CA LYS A 31 15.89 -2.92 19.88
C LYS A 31 16.25 -4.37 19.57
N TYR A 32 15.25 -5.19 19.28
CA TYR A 32 15.40 -6.63 19.08
C TYR A 32 15.37 -7.06 17.62
N LYS A 33 15.30 -6.12 16.68
CA LYS A 33 15.20 -6.37 15.23
C LYS A 33 14.02 -7.25 14.84
N LEU A 34 12.89 -7.08 15.51
CA LEU A 34 11.66 -7.80 15.27
C LEU A 34 10.80 -7.03 14.26
N LEU A 35 9.89 -7.76 13.61
CA LEU A 35 8.78 -7.17 12.84
C LEU A 35 7.50 -7.36 13.65
N CYS A 36 6.66 -6.33 13.69
CA CYS A 36 5.42 -6.35 14.43
C CYS A 36 4.28 -5.77 13.58
N CYS A 37 3.11 -6.39 13.68
CA CYS A 37 1.87 -5.81 13.18
C CYS A 37 0.82 -5.79 14.29
N LEU A 38 0.20 -4.62 14.48
CA LEU A 38 -0.90 -4.44 15.41
C LEU A 38 -2.23 -4.54 14.66
N SER A 39 -3.12 -5.41 15.14
CA SER A 39 -4.48 -5.51 14.59
C SER A 39 -5.36 -4.35 15.06
N GLY A 40 -6.44 -4.08 14.31
CA GLY A 40 -7.57 -3.33 14.83
C GLY A 40 -8.21 -4.03 16.04
N SER A 41 -8.88 -3.26 16.91
CA SER A 41 -9.61 -3.81 18.05
C SER A 41 -10.80 -4.69 17.61
N PHE A 42 -11.11 -5.71 18.40
CA PHE A 42 -12.24 -6.60 18.17
C PHE A 42 -12.83 -7.08 19.50
N ASN A 43 -14.11 -7.44 19.50
CA ASN A 43 -14.84 -7.81 20.72
C ASN A 43 -15.18 -9.32 20.79
N GLU A 44 -14.96 -10.04 19.69
CA GLU A 44 -15.31 -11.46 19.57
C GLU A 44 -14.03 -12.29 19.51
N ILE A 45 -13.88 -13.24 20.41
CA ILE A 45 -12.68 -14.07 20.50
C ILE A 45 -12.49 -14.94 19.26
N GLU A 46 -13.57 -15.28 18.57
CA GLU A 46 -13.60 -16.04 17.32
C GLU A 46 -12.88 -15.31 16.16
N LEU A 47 -12.69 -14.00 16.30
CA LEU A 47 -11.97 -13.20 15.31
C LEU A 47 -10.44 -13.29 15.43
N ILE A 48 -9.90 -13.90 16.49
CA ILE A 48 -8.44 -13.98 16.72
C ILE A 48 -7.71 -14.55 15.49
N ASP A 49 -8.18 -15.66 14.95
CA ASP A 49 -7.51 -16.29 13.81
C ASP A 49 -7.59 -15.44 12.54
N LYS A 50 -8.70 -14.75 12.33
CA LYS A 50 -8.86 -13.82 11.22
C LYS A 50 -7.91 -12.63 11.38
N LYS A 51 -7.85 -12.05 12.58
CA LYS A 51 -6.95 -10.93 12.88
C LYS A 51 -5.48 -11.33 12.77
N ARG A 52 -5.12 -12.52 13.25
CA ARG A 52 -3.78 -13.06 13.05
C ARG A 52 -3.42 -13.19 11.57
N PHE A 53 -4.31 -13.78 10.77
CA PHE A 53 -4.13 -13.88 9.32
C PHE A 53 -3.94 -12.52 8.66
N MET A 54 -4.77 -11.54 9.00
CA MET A 54 -4.68 -10.17 8.47
C MET A 54 -3.34 -9.51 8.82
N CYS A 55 -2.90 -9.64 10.08
CA CYS A 55 -1.59 -9.12 10.50
C CYS A 55 -0.42 -9.80 9.78
N GLN A 56 -0.48 -11.11 9.54
CA GLN A 56 0.54 -11.81 8.76
C GLN A 56 0.61 -11.28 7.33
N LYS A 57 -0.53 -11.12 6.67
CA LYS A 57 -0.60 -10.53 5.33
C LYS A 57 -0.12 -9.09 5.29
N ALA A 58 -0.47 -8.28 6.30
CA ALA A 58 0.04 -6.93 6.43
C ALA A 58 1.58 -6.91 6.54
N LEU A 59 2.17 -7.81 7.32
CA LEU A 59 3.63 -7.91 7.47
C LEU A 59 4.33 -8.29 6.16
N GLU A 60 3.79 -9.27 5.42
CA GLU A 60 4.32 -9.68 4.11
C GLU A 60 4.36 -8.47 3.16
N ILE A 61 3.23 -7.77 2.99
CA ILE A 61 3.10 -6.64 2.08
C ILE A 61 3.96 -5.45 2.55
N ALA A 62 3.91 -5.13 3.83
CA ALA A 62 4.59 -3.97 4.40
C ALA A 62 6.11 -4.12 4.35
N HIS A 63 6.63 -5.31 4.58
CA HIS A 63 8.07 -5.55 4.53
C HIS A 63 8.66 -5.35 3.12
N GLU A 64 7.88 -5.68 2.09
CA GLU A 64 8.28 -5.41 0.70
C GLU A 64 8.25 -3.91 0.35
N GLN A 65 7.26 -3.18 0.86
CA GLN A 65 7.05 -1.76 0.53
C GLN A 65 7.89 -0.80 1.38
N GLU A 66 8.12 -1.15 2.64
CA GLU A 66 8.79 -0.32 3.65
C GLU A 66 9.84 -1.14 4.43
N PRO A 67 10.95 -1.58 3.79
CA PRO A 67 11.90 -2.55 4.39
C PRO A 67 12.61 -2.03 5.65
N ASP A 68 12.69 -0.72 5.82
CA ASP A 68 13.32 -0.09 6.99
C ASP A 68 12.37 0.04 8.19
N LYS A 69 11.07 -0.01 7.97
CA LYS A 69 10.06 0.08 9.03
C LYS A 69 9.86 -1.28 9.70
N ARG A 70 9.64 -1.28 10.99
CA ARG A 70 9.56 -2.50 11.81
C ARG A 70 8.21 -2.73 12.46
N SER A 71 7.39 -1.70 12.56
CA SER A 71 6.08 -1.77 13.19
C SER A 71 5.00 -1.27 12.23
N PHE A 72 3.93 -2.02 12.11
CA PHE A 72 2.86 -1.80 11.14
C PHE A 72 1.50 -1.91 11.80
N ARG A 73 0.49 -1.30 11.19
CA ARG A 73 -0.92 -1.47 11.57
C ARG A 73 -1.66 -2.20 10.45
N GLU A 74 -2.43 -3.23 10.78
CA GLU A 74 -3.26 -3.98 9.82
C GLU A 74 -4.15 -3.06 8.99
N GLU A 75 -4.70 -2.03 9.62
CA GLU A 75 -5.65 -1.08 9.03
C GLU A 75 -5.05 -0.32 7.84
N ASP A 76 -3.76 -0.02 7.88
CA ASP A 76 -3.06 0.73 6.83
C ASP A 76 -2.91 -0.09 5.53
N TYR A 77 -3.00 -1.43 5.64
CA TYR A 77 -2.81 -2.36 4.53
C TYR A 77 -4.08 -3.12 4.13
N TYR A 78 -5.23 -2.72 4.67
CA TYR A 78 -6.49 -3.45 4.48
C TYR A 78 -6.84 -3.69 3.01
N VAL A 79 -6.72 -2.66 2.16
CA VAL A 79 -7.03 -2.77 0.73
C VAL A 79 -6.07 -3.74 0.04
N GLN A 80 -4.77 -3.62 0.31
CA GLN A 80 -3.74 -4.50 -0.26
C GLN A 80 -3.95 -5.96 0.17
N ILE A 81 -4.32 -6.19 1.43
CA ILE A 81 -4.66 -7.52 1.95
C ILE A 81 -5.85 -8.11 1.20
N VAL A 82 -6.94 -7.35 1.05
CA VAL A 82 -8.14 -7.79 0.31
C VAL A 82 -7.77 -8.12 -1.13
N CYS A 83 -7.02 -7.24 -1.81
CA CYS A 83 -6.56 -7.48 -3.17
C CYS A 83 -5.69 -8.74 -3.26
N SER A 84 -4.70 -8.92 -2.39
CA SER A 84 -3.82 -10.09 -2.40
C SER A 84 -4.56 -11.40 -2.17
N CYS A 85 -5.63 -11.39 -1.38
CA CYS A 85 -6.47 -12.56 -1.15
C CYS A 85 -7.42 -12.86 -2.34
N ALA A 86 -7.88 -11.82 -3.03
CA ALA A 86 -8.85 -11.97 -4.13
C ALA A 86 -8.19 -12.31 -5.46
N LEU A 87 -7.02 -11.72 -5.75
CA LEU A 87 -6.30 -11.90 -7.02
C LEU A 87 -6.13 -13.37 -7.46
N PRO A 88 -5.75 -14.33 -6.60
CA PRO A 88 -5.60 -15.72 -6.99
C PRO A 88 -6.90 -16.37 -7.51
N TYR A 89 -8.06 -15.87 -7.07
CA TYR A 89 -9.38 -16.42 -7.44
C TYR A 89 -10.01 -15.72 -8.63
N ILE A 90 -9.72 -14.43 -8.80
CA ILE A 90 -10.29 -13.63 -9.90
C ILE A 90 -9.50 -13.87 -11.21
N GLY A 91 -8.35 -14.50 -11.10
CA GLY A 91 -7.32 -14.50 -12.13
C GLY A 91 -6.68 -13.11 -12.23
N HIS A 92 -5.59 -13.01 -12.95
CA HIS A 92 -5.07 -11.70 -13.30
C HIS A 92 -6.13 -11.01 -14.17
N ALA A 93 -6.89 -10.11 -13.58
CA ALA A 93 -7.74 -9.20 -14.34
C ALA A 93 -6.80 -8.25 -15.10
N ARG A 94 -6.27 -8.74 -16.22
CA ARG A 94 -5.29 -8.07 -17.09
C ARG A 94 -5.92 -6.89 -17.84
N TYR A 95 -6.72 -6.08 -17.13
CA TYR A 95 -7.44 -5.00 -17.77
C TYR A 95 -6.52 -3.87 -18.24
N LEU A 96 -5.33 -3.74 -17.63
CA LEU A 96 -4.36 -2.70 -17.99
C LEU A 96 -2.91 -3.22 -17.94
N GLU A 97 -2.69 -4.54 -17.80
CA GLU A 97 -1.33 -5.10 -17.74
C GLU A 97 -0.51 -4.77 -18.97
N ARG A 98 -1.14 -4.84 -20.15
CA ARG A 98 -0.50 -4.50 -21.40
C ARG A 98 -0.14 -3.02 -21.47
N GLU A 99 -1.07 -2.15 -21.14
CA GLU A 99 -0.91 -0.70 -21.16
C GLU A 99 0.13 -0.23 -20.12
N LEU A 100 0.16 -0.83 -18.93
CA LEU A 100 1.16 -0.56 -17.91
C LEU A 100 2.54 -1.10 -18.31
N THR A 101 2.59 -2.24 -18.99
CA THR A 101 3.85 -2.76 -19.55
C THR A 101 4.37 -1.87 -20.69
N GLU A 102 3.48 -1.37 -21.54
CA GLU A 102 3.83 -0.39 -22.59
C GLU A 102 4.37 0.91 -21.96
N LEU A 103 3.74 1.39 -20.87
CA LEU A 103 4.20 2.56 -20.14
C LEU A 103 5.60 2.37 -19.52
N ALA A 104 5.86 1.21 -18.92
CA ALA A 104 7.16 0.87 -18.36
C ALA A 104 8.23 0.74 -19.45
N SER A 105 7.89 0.16 -20.60
CA SER A 105 8.80 0.04 -21.76
C SER A 105 9.14 1.41 -22.35
N GLU A 106 8.18 2.34 -22.38
CA GLU A 106 8.46 3.73 -22.80
C GLU A 106 9.39 4.45 -21.84
N ASP A 107 9.23 4.22 -20.53
CA ASP A 107 10.12 4.79 -19.52
C ASP A 107 11.55 4.34 -19.71
N GLU A 108 11.79 3.06 -19.98
CA GLU A 108 13.12 2.53 -20.29
C GLU A 108 13.70 3.09 -21.59
N ALA A 109 12.89 3.18 -22.63
CA ALA A 109 13.35 3.64 -23.96
C ALA A 109 13.66 5.14 -24.01
N LYS A 110 12.93 5.96 -23.22
CA LYS A 110 12.99 7.43 -23.29
C LYS A 110 13.55 8.07 -22.02
N GLU A 111 14.02 7.27 -21.06
CA GLU A 111 14.49 7.71 -19.73
C GLU A 111 13.44 8.61 -19.01
N THR A 112 12.15 8.32 -19.23
CA THR A 112 11.06 9.03 -18.57
C THR A 112 10.73 8.37 -17.23
N LYS A 113 9.83 8.95 -16.46
CA LYS A 113 9.37 8.42 -15.16
C LYS A 113 7.84 8.43 -15.10
N PHE A 114 7.17 7.99 -16.14
CA PHE A 114 5.73 8.02 -16.25
C PHE A 114 5.08 7.00 -15.31
N TYR A 115 5.60 5.79 -15.23
CA TYR A 115 5.10 4.76 -14.32
C TYR A 115 5.19 5.22 -12.86
N GLU A 116 6.36 5.73 -12.44
CA GLU A 116 6.52 6.26 -11.09
C GLU A 116 5.64 7.50 -10.85
N THR A 117 5.45 8.35 -11.86
CA THR A 117 4.54 9.50 -11.79
C THR A 117 3.11 9.07 -11.55
N LEU A 118 2.62 8.06 -12.29
CA LEU A 118 1.29 7.49 -12.14
C LEU A 118 1.11 6.89 -10.74
N LYS A 119 2.06 6.06 -10.30
CA LYS A 119 2.05 5.46 -8.97
C LYS A 119 1.94 6.51 -7.86
N GLN A 120 2.80 7.52 -7.87
CA GLN A 120 2.76 8.58 -6.85
C GLN A 120 1.48 9.40 -6.91
N TYR A 121 0.92 9.65 -8.08
CA TYR A 121 -0.34 10.36 -8.25
C TYR A 121 -1.51 9.60 -7.62
N LEU A 122 -1.62 8.32 -7.88
CA LEU A 122 -2.68 7.47 -7.33
C LEU A 122 -2.54 7.31 -5.81
N LEU A 123 -1.33 7.10 -5.29
CA LEU A 123 -1.06 6.96 -3.86
C LEU A 123 -1.40 8.20 -3.02
N VAL A 124 -1.43 9.38 -3.62
CA VAL A 124 -1.85 10.63 -2.93
C VAL A 124 -3.30 11.02 -3.22
N GLY A 125 -4.12 10.07 -3.66
CA GLY A 125 -5.54 10.29 -3.92
C GLY A 125 -5.80 11.27 -5.08
N ASN A 126 -5.07 11.13 -6.17
CA ASN A 126 -5.18 11.93 -7.40
C ASN A 126 -4.90 13.44 -7.19
N ASN A 127 -4.08 13.78 -6.19
CA ASN A 127 -3.72 15.16 -5.92
C ASN A 127 -2.43 15.56 -6.64
N VAL A 128 -2.57 16.32 -7.72
CA VAL A 128 -1.47 16.80 -8.58
C VAL A 128 -0.40 17.54 -7.78
N SER A 129 -0.79 18.41 -6.86
CA SER A 129 0.16 19.24 -6.10
C SER A 129 0.93 18.42 -5.08
N MET A 130 0.29 17.46 -4.41
CA MET A 130 0.94 16.53 -3.49
C MET A 130 1.88 15.57 -4.23
N ALA A 131 1.46 15.03 -5.36
CA ALA A 131 2.29 14.15 -6.18
C ALA A 131 3.54 14.88 -6.70
N ALA A 132 3.37 16.10 -7.23
CA ALA A 132 4.49 16.93 -7.68
C ALA A 132 5.50 17.20 -6.57
N LYS A 133 5.01 17.52 -5.35
CA LYS A 133 5.86 17.73 -4.17
C LYS A 133 6.63 16.46 -3.77
N LYS A 134 5.96 15.29 -3.77
CA LYS A 134 6.63 14.01 -3.47
C LYS A 134 7.71 13.64 -4.47
N MET A 135 7.49 13.96 -5.73
CA MET A 135 8.45 13.68 -6.81
C MET A 135 9.52 14.79 -7.01
N PHE A 136 9.48 15.85 -6.21
CA PHE A 136 10.38 17.00 -6.33
C PHE A 136 10.38 17.64 -7.73
N ILE A 137 9.20 17.72 -8.38
CA ILE A 137 9.02 18.35 -9.69
C ILE A 137 8.00 19.49 -9.62
N HIS A 138 8.05 20.38 -10.62
CA HIS A 138 7.07 21.46 -10.71
C HIS A 138 5.68 20.92 -11.07
N ARG A 139 4.63 21.58 -10.56
CA ARG A 139 3.23 21.20 -10.82
C ARG A 139 2.91 21.08 -12.32
N ASN A 140 3.43 21.97 -13.15
CA ASN A 140 3.19 21.91 -14.59
C ASN A 140 3.85 20.69 -15.24
N THR A 141 5.02 20.28 -14.76
CA THR A 141 5.68 19.03 -15.19
C THR A 141 4.84 17.81 -14.82
N MET A 142 4.25 17.81 -13.64
CA MET A 142 3.34 16.75 -13.23
C MET A 142 2.12 16.67 -14.16
N ILE A 143 1.47 17.81 -14.45
CA ILE A 143 0.31 17.87 -15.37
C ILE A 143 0.70 17.37 -16.76
N TYR A 144 1.83 17.80 -17.29
CA TYR A 144 2.34 17.33 -18.58
C TYR A 144 2.52 15.81 -18.60
N ARG A 145 3.16 15.25 -17.55
CA ARG A 145 3.37 13.80 -17.44
C ARG A 145 2.06 13.04 -17.37
N LEU A 146 1.10 13.50 -16.55
CA LEU A 146 -0.22 12.86 -16.46
C LEU A 146 -0.98 12.91 -17.78
N SER A 147 -0.89 13.99 -18.54
CA SER A 147 -1.47 14.08 -19.90
C SER A 147 -0.84 13.04 -20.84
N LYS A 148 0.48 12.88 -20.79
CA LYS A 148 1.18 11.85 -21.60
C LYS A 148 0.81 10.43 -21.17
N ILE A 149 0.66 10.19 -19.88
CA ILE A 149 0.20 8.89 -19.37
C ILE A 149 -1.20 8.57 -19.90
N ASN A 150 -2.14 9.52 -19.87
CA ASN A 150 -3.48 9.33 -20.43
C ASN A 150 -3.44 9.00 -21.93
N GLU A 151 -2.55 9.66 -22.70
CA GLU A 151 -2.37 9.37 -24.12
C GLU A 151 -1.85 7.94 -24.34
N ILE A 152 -0.85 7.49 -23.56
CA ILE A 152 -0.26 6.16 -23.69
C ILE A 152 -1.25 5.07 -23.26
N LEU A 153 -1.91 5.26 -22.12
CA LEU A 153 -2.88 4.28 -21.61
C LEU A 153 -4.21 4.26 -22.38
N GLY A 154 -4.49 5.31 -23.16
CA GLY A 154 -5.75 5.45 -23.90
C GLY A 154 -6.99 5.58 -23.00
N VAL A 155 -6.80 5.95 -21.71
CA VAL A 155 -7.86 6.09 -20.71
C VAL A 155 -7.68 7.37 -19.91
N ASP A 156 -8.77 7.87 -19.31
CA ASP A 156 -8.66 8.97 -18.34
C ASP A 156 -8.41 8.39 -16.94
N ILE A 157 -7.18 8.59 -16.43
CA ILE A 157 -6.78 8.14 -15.08
C ILE A 157 -7.56 8.83 -13.96
N ASN A 158 -8.30 9.90 -14.23
CA ASN A 158 -9.17 10.57 -13.25
C ASN A 158 -10.54 9.91 -13.13
N GLU A 159 -10.88 9.02 -14.04
CA GLU A 159 -12.13 8.27 -13.95
C GLU A 159 -12.07 7.30 -12.77
N PRO A 160 -13.03 7.37 -11.81
CA PRO A 160 -12.93 6.62 -10.55
C PRO A 160 -12.72 5.12 -10.69
N GLY A 161 -13.30 4.51 -11.71
CA GLY A 161 -13.13 3.09 -11.99
C GLY A 161 -11.75 2.71 -12.54
N ILE A 162 -11.08 3.64 -13.24
CA ILE A 162 -9.77 3.41 -13.86
C ILE A 162 -8.66 3.45 -12.80
N ALA A 163 -8.70 4.42 -11.89
CA ALA A 163 -7.73 4.53 -10.82
C ALA A 163 -7.63 3.22 -9.99
N HIS A 164 -8.77 2.63 -9.64
CA HIS A 164 -8.80 1.37 -8.90
C HIS A 164 -8.26 0.19 -9.71
N LYS A 165 -8.57 0.13 -11.02
CA LYS A 165 -8.03 -0.92 -11.90
C LYS A 165 -6.50 -0.86 -11.98
N ILE A 166 -5.93 0.34 -12.11
CA ILE A 166 -4.49 0.54 -12.16
C ILE A 166 -3.81 0.12 -10.85
N LEU A 167 -4.41 0.43 -9.68
CA LEU A 167 -3.85 0.08 -8.37
C LEU A 167 -3.87 -1.44 -8.09
N ILE A 168 -4.70 -2.19 -8.80
CA ILE A 168 -4.86 -3.64 -8.64
C ILE A 168 -4.05 -4.41 -9.70
N SER A 169 -3.71 -3.78 -10.81
CA SER A 169 -2.87 -4.37 -11.88
C SER A 169 -1.41 -4.32 -11.54
#